data_0b3a78e1ee0f16982010dbdf1ddcd91a
#
_entry.id   0b3a78e1ee0f16982010dbdf1ddcd91a
#
_cell.length_a   1.000
_cell.length_b   1.000
_cell.length_c   1.000
_cell.angle_alpha   90.00
_cell.angle_beta   90.00
_cell.angle_gamma   90.00
#
_symmetry.space_group_name_H-M   'P 1'
#
loop_
_entity.id
_entity.type
_entity.pdbx_description
1 polymer ?
#
loop_
_entity_poly.entity_id
_entity_poly.type
_entity_poly.pdbx_seq_one_letter_code
_entity_poly.pdbx_strand_id
1 'polypeptide(L)'
;MWPLDNKRESMIYQRKNNQVSYGEAIGILLLDSPVPFIPGDVANATSYAFPVRFKKVVGFSVKKAIGGDKGIYPALLCAARDLKDNGVRAITGDCGFMALHQNRLKKDLNMPVFLSSLLQIPFIRQLIPENQKIGIITASQRNLTEPFLETIGIKEKNGLVVAGLENSPEFKSAVLDEKGSLDSKKMEAEVLEKAGTLLKKHKDMGAILLECSLLPPYAKGVADKTGLPVFDYMTMIDFVFSAVVKKKYRGYM
;
A
#
# COMPACT_ATOMS: atom_id res chain seq x y z
N MET A 1 18.80 41.62 14.46
CA MET A 1 17.59 41.30 15.27
C MET A 1 16.39 41.54 14.37
N TRP A 2 15.84 40.46 13.80
CA TRP A 2 14.70 40.52 12.87
C TRP A 2 13.43 40.64 13.70
N PRO A 3 12.47 41.52 13.33
CA PRO A 3 11.20 41.55 14.03
C PRO A 3 10.43 40.26 13.74
N LEU A 4 10.22 39.46 14.77
CA LEU A 4 9.21 38.41 14.73
C LEU A 4 7.85 39.10 14.67
N ASP A 5 7.29 39.23 13.45
CA ASP A 5 5.90 39.67 13.31
C ASP A 5 4.98 38.57 13.84
N ASN A 6 4.72 38.65 15.13
CA ASN A 6 3.94 37.71 15.91
C ASN A 6 2.42 38.00 15.84
N LYS A 7 1.95 38.58 14.74
CA LYS A 7 0.52 38.66 14.48
C LYS A 7 0.02 37.26 14.09
N ARG A 8 -0.32 36.48 15.09
CA ARG A 8 -1.20 35.29 14.90
C ARG A 8 -2.53 35.84 14.43
N GLU A 9 -2.77 35.85 13.12
CA GLU A 9 -4.13 36.03 12.59
C GLU A 9 -5.03 35.01 13.27
N SER A 10 -6.13 35.44 13.86
CA SER A 10 -7.11 34.57 14.45
C SER A 10 -7.71 33.69 13.33
N MET A 11 -7.58 32.37 13.43
CA MET A 11 -8.20 31.43 12.51
C MET A 11 -9.48 30.90 13.14
N ILE A 12 -10.58 31.03 12.39
CA ILE A 12 -11.86 30.46 12.80
C ILE A 12 -11.96 29.04 12.26
N TYR A 13 -12.04 28.07 13.17
CA TYR A 13 -12.25 26.66 12.83
C TYR A 13 -13.72 26.31 12.95
N GLN A 14 -14.27 25.69 11.92
CA GLN A 14 -15.65 25.23 11.94
C GLN A 14 -15.68 23.69 12.03
N ARG A 15 -16.58 23.18 12.86
CA ARG A 15 -16.82 21.76 12.96
C ARG A 15 -17.41 21.21 11.65
N LYS A 16 -17.13 19.95 11.37
CA LYS A 16 -17.84 19.18 10.36
C LYS A 16 -18.80 18.20 11.06
N ASN A 17 -20.00 18.05 10.52
CA ASN A 17 -20.96 17.07 11.05
C ASN A 17 -20.35 15.65 10.91
N ASN A 18 -20.58 14.82 11.93
CA ASN A 18 -20.10 13.43 12.03
C ASN A 18 -18.59 13.25 12.12
N GLN A 19 -17.79 14.31 12.17
CA GLN A 19 -16.34 14.21 12.34
C GLN A 19 -15.97 14.53 13.79
N VAL A 20 -15.46 13.51 14.52
CA VAL A 20 -15.12 13.59 15.95
C VAL A 20 -13.62 13.74 16.22
N SER A 21 -12.77 13.51 15.21
CA SER A 21 -11.33 13.81 15.24
C SER A 21 -10.87 14.39 13.90
N TYR A 22 -9.71 15.03 13.89
CA TYR A 22 -9.21 15.81 12.76
C TYR A 22 -7.72 15.54 12.54
N GLY A 23 -7.26 15.76 11.31
CA GLY A 23 -5.84 15.70 10.95
C GLY A 23 -5.45 14.44 10.18
N GLU A 24 -6.28 13.40 10.18
CA GLU A 24 -6.02 12.17 9.42
C GLU A 24 -6.46 12.35 7.96
N ALA A 25 -5.50 12.50 7.06
CA ALA A 25 -5.80 12.69 5.64
C ALA A 25 -5.94 11.38 4.85
N ILE A 26 -5.29 10.32 5.31
CA ILE A 26 -5.33 8.99 4.69
C ILE A 26 -6.15 8.04 5.57
N GLY A 27 -7.14 7.39 4.96
CA GLY A 27 -7.89 6.29 5.55
C GLY A 27 -7.34 4.94 5.08
N ILE A 28 -7.24 3.99 5.98
CA ILE A 28 -6.71 2.65 5.70
C ILE A 28 -7.76 1.61 6.08
N LEU A 29 -8.23 0.87 5.07
CA LEU A 29 -9.13 -0.27 5.25
C LEU A 29 -8.29 -1.47 5.66
N LEU A 30 -8.58 -2.05 6.82
CA LEU A 30 -7.87 -3.19 7.37
C LEU A 30 -8.62 -4.49 7.12
N LEU A 31 -7.90 -5.54 6.80
CA LEU A 31 -8.43 -6.90 6.87
C LEU A 31 -8.82 -7.25 8.33
N ASP A 32 -9.76 -8.15 8.47
CA ASP A 32 -10.11 -8.79 9.74
C ASP A 32 -9.18 -9.99 9.95
N SER A 33 -7.91 -9.68 10.28
CA SER A 33 -6.80 -10.62 10.34
C SER A 33 -5.94 -10.39 11.59
N PRO A 34 -5.51 -11.43 12.29
CA PRO A 34 -4.68 -11.34 13.49
C PRO A 34 -3.17 -11.37 13.20
N VAL A 35 -2.71 -11.06 12.01
CA VAL A 35 -1.28 -11.04 11.65
C VAL A 35 -0.55 -10.02 12.53
N PRO A 36 0.67 -10.30 13.04
CA PRO A 36 1.49 -9.31 13.71
C PRO A 36 2.01 -8.26 12.73
N PHE A 37 1.47 -7.04 12.81
CA PHE A 37 1.86 -5.92 11.96
C PHE A 37 3.03 -5.16 12.59
N ILE A 38 4.25 -5.38 12.09
CA ILE A 38 5.48 -4.78 12.61
C ILE A 38 5.68 -3.32 12.11
N PRO A 39 6.56 -2.50 12.75
CA PRO A 39 6.90 -1.18 12.21
C PRO A 39 7.35 -1.25 10.74
N GLY A 40 6.81 -0.36 9.91
CA GLY A 40 6.97 -0.37 8.45
C GLY A 40 5.81 -1.03 7.70
N ASP A 41 5.00 -1.86 8.36
CA ASP A 41 3.77 -2.42 7.79
C ASP A 41 2.67 -1.34 7.65
N VAL A 42 1.79 -1.52 6.66
CA VAL A 42 0.68 -0.59 6.39
C VAL A 42 -0.32 -0.52 7.55
N ALA A 43 -0.55 -1.63 8.26
CA ALA A 43 -1.46 -1.66 9.40
C ALA A 43 -0.82 -1.23 10.72
N ASN A 44 0.44 -0.80 10.73
CA ASN A 44 1.12 -0.29 11.92
C ASN A 44 1.13 1.24 11.93
N ALA A 45 0.55 1.86 12.95
CA ALA A 45 0.43 3.31 13.06
C ALA A 45 1.78 4.04 13.13
N THR A 46 2.84 3.39 13.61
CA THR A 46 4.18 3.98 13.70
C THR A 46 4.93 4.00 12.37
N SER A 47 4.38 3.40 11.32
CA SER A 47 4.96 3.42 9.98
C SER A 47 4.85 4.78 9.29
N TYR A 48 4.06 5.71 9.83
CA TYR A 48 3.71 6.98 9.17
C TYR A 48 4.33 8.19 9.85
N ALA A 49 4.81 9.15 9.06
CA ALA A 49 5.22 10.48 9.53
C ALA A 49 4.03 11.45 9.72
N PHE A 50 2.81 10.99 9.50
CA PHE A 50 1.56 11.76 9.61
C PHE A 50 0.43 10.89 10.14
N PRO A 51 -0.62 11.48 10.74
CA PRO A 51 -1.76 10.73 11.25
C PRO A 51 -2.52 10.02 10.13
N VAL A 52 -2.89 8.78 10.37
CA VAL A 52 -3.75 7.95 9.51
C VAL A 52 -4.95 7.44 10.31
N ARG A 53 -6.05 7.14 9.62
CA ARG A 53 -7.23 6.58 10.23
C ARG A 53 -7.46 5.15 9.76
N PHE A 54 -7.47 4.22 10.68
CA PHE A 54 -7.72 2.81 10.40
C PHE A 54 -9.20 2.46 10.55
N LYS A 55 -9.68 1.58 9.66
CA LYS A 55 -11.02 1.00 9.77
C LYS A 55 -11.01 -0.46 9.34
N LYS A 56 -11.32 -1.35 10.28
CA LYS A 56 -11.45 -2.77 10.01
C LYS A 56 -12.69 -3.06 9.15
N VAL A 57 -12.51 -3.87 8.11
CA VAL A 57 -13.59 -4.43 7.29
C VAL A 57 -13.97 -5.79 7.86
N VAL A 58 -15.02 -5.84 8.66
CA VAL A 58 -15.45 -7.03 9.38
C VAL A 58 -15.70 -8.20 8.42
N GLY A 59 -15.10 -9.35 8.73
CA GLY A 59 -15.23 -10.58 7.96
C GLY A 59 -14.40 -10.63 6.67
N PHE A 60 -13.53 -9.63 6.39
CA PHE A 60 -12.62 -9.63 5.24
C PHE A 60 -11.26 -10.21 5.62
N SER A 61 -11.13 -11.53 5.66
CA SER A 61 -9.89 -12.23 5.99
C SER A 61 -8.87 -12.21 4.85
N VAL A 62 -7.60 -12.53 5.14
CA VAL A 62 -6.52 -12.72 4.14
C VAL A 62 -6.96 -13.71 3.05
N LYS A 63 -7.54 -14.85 3.43
CA LYS A 63 -8.02 -15.87 2.49
C LYS A 63 -9.07 -15.31 1.52
N LYS A 64 -10.03 -14.53 2.00
CA LYS A 64 -11.05 -13.90 1.15
C LYS A 64 -10.46 -12.86 0.22
N ALA A 65 -9.52 -12.04 0.70
CA ALA A 65 -8.86 -11.03 -0.10
C ALA A 65 -8.08 -11.65 -1.27
N ILE A 66 -7.18 -12.60 -0.98
CA ILE A 66 -6.40 -13.32 -1.98
C ILE A 66 -7.29 -14.14 -2.92
N GLY A 67 -8.36 -14.75 -2.39
CA GLY A 67 -9.34 -15.52 -3.17
C GLY A 67 -10.28 -14.71 -4.04
N GLY A 68 -10.23 -13.39 -3.95
CA GLY A 68 -11.03 -12.48 -4.79
C GLY A 68 -12.52 -12.48 -4.43
N ASP A 69 -12.88 -12.53 -3.14
CA ASP A 69 -14.27 -12.51 -2.67
C ASP A 69 -14.97 -11.19 -3.04
N LYS A 70 -15.86 -11.26 -4.01
CA LYS A 70 -16.70 -10.11 -4.42
C LYS A 70 -17.85 -9.85 -3.46
N GLY A 71 -18.27 -10.82 -2.66
CA GLY A 71 -19.38 -10.73 -1.70
C GLY A 71 -19.07 -9.81 -0.53
N ILE A 72 -17.80 -9.56 -0.23
CA ILE A 72 -17.37 -8.67 0.85
C ILE A 72 -17.63 -7.18 0.56
N TYR A 73 -17.95 -6.82 -0.67
CA TYR A 73 -18.05 -5.43 -1.11
C TYR A 73 -18.98 -4.55 -0.25
N PRO A 74 -20.18 -4.98 0.19
CA PRO A 74 -21.02 -4.16 1.07
C PRO A 74 -20.34 -3.76 2.38
N ALA A 75 -19.61 -4.67 3.03
CA ALA A 75 -18.87 -4.38 4.25
C ALA A 75 -17.67 -3.44 3.98
N LEU A 76 -16.96 -3.65 2.86
CA LEU A 76 -15.88 -2.79 2.41
C LEU A 76 -16.37 -1.36 2.16
N LEU A 77 -17.50 -1.19 1.45
CA LEU A 77 -18.09 0.12 1.16
C LEU A 77 -18.55 0.81 2.45
N CYS A 78 -19.14 0.07 3.39
CA CYS A 78 -19.58 0.62 4.68
C CYS A 78 -18.37 1.18 5.46
N ALA A 79 -17.30 0.41 5.59
CA ALA A 79 -16.07 0.84 6.26
C ALA A 79 -15.43 2.05 5.57
N ALA A 80 -15.43 2.06 4.24
CA ALA A 80 -14.88 3.16 3.45
C ALA A 80 -15.72 4.45 3.57
N ARG A 81 -17.04 4.35 3.64
CA ARG A 81 -17.92 5.49 3.91
C ARG A 81 -17.68 6.09 5.29
N ASP A 82 -17.51 5.24 6.30
CA ASP A 82 -17.16 5.70 7.65
C ASP A 82 -15.85 6.51 7.65
N LEU A 83 -14.82 6.04 6.95
CA LEU A 83 -13.58 6.79 6.77
C LEU A 83 -13.82 8.14 6.09
N LYS A 84 -14.58 8.16 4.98
CA LYS A 84 -14.93 9.39 4.25
C LYS A 84 -15.68 10.38 5.14
N ASP A 85 -16.69 9.92 5.88
CA ASP A 85 -17.52 10.76 6.75
C ASP A 85 -16.70 11.34 7.92
N ASN A 86 -15.64 10.63 8.33
CA ASN A 86 -14.66 11.10 9.30
C ASN A 86 -13.56 12.01 8.69
N GLY A 87 -13.70 12.41 7.42
CA GLY A 87 -12.94 13.51 6.83
C GLY A 87 -11.59 13.15 6.22
N VAL A 88 -11.29 11.85 5.97
CA VAL A 88 -10.10 11.48 5.19
C VAL A 88 -10.22 11.99 3.75
N ARG A 89 -9.10 12.25 3.11
CA ARG A 89 -9.03 12.82 1.75
C ARG A 89 -8.72 11.78 0.68
N ALA A 90 -8.17 10.64 1.09
CA ALA A 90 -7.91 9.50 0.23
C ALA A 90 -7.96 8.20 1.05
N ILE A 91 -8.28 7.09 0.39
CA ILE A 91 -8.44 5.79 1.03
C ILE A 91 -7.56 4.75 0.35
N THR A 92 -6.83 3.97 1.16
CA THR A 92 -6.09 2.77 0.76
C THR A 92 -6.54 1.54 1.55
N GLY A 93 -5.90 0.40 1.33
CA GLY A 93 -6.12 -0.83 2.06
C GLY A 93 -4.80 -1.45 2.51
N ASP A 94 -4.87 -2.44 3.38
CA ASP A 94 -3.73 -3.20 3.89
C ASP A 94 -3.51 -4.55 3.18
N CYS A 95 -4.03 -4.69 1.95
CA CYS A 95 -3.84 -5.88 1.13
C CYS A 95 -3.92 -5.55 -0.35
N GLY A 96 -2.91 -5.92 -1.14
CA GLY A 96 -2.86 -5.62 -2.57
C GLY A 96 -4.00 -6.24 -3.38
N PHE A 97 -4.52 -7.37 -2.93
CA PHE A 97 -5.67 -8.03 -3.57
C PHE A 97 -7.01 -7.31 -3.34
N MET A 98 -7.09 -6.33 -2.43
CA MET A 98 -8.24 -5.40 -2.36
C MET A 98 -8.45 -4.62 -3.66
N ALA A 99 -7.43 -4.54 -4.52
CA ALA A 99 -7.49 -3.89 -5.83
C ALA A 99 -8.63 -4.41 -6.73
N LEU A 100 -9.12 -5.63 -6.50
CA LEU A 100 -10.33 -6.16 -7.17
C LEU A 100 -11.53 -5.20 -7.04
N HIS A 101 -11.58 -4.44 -5.95
CA HIS A 101 -12.67 -3.50 -5.64
C HIS A 101 -12.34 -2.04 -6.02
N GLN A 102 -11.12 -1.77 -6.52
CA GLN A 102 -10.57 -0.44 -6.81
C GLN A 102 -11.54 0.46 -7.58
N ASN A 103 -11.95 0.02 -8.77
CA ASN A 103 -12.73 0.85 -9.67
C ASN A 103 -14.15 1.10 -9.16
N ARG A 104 -14.76 0.09 -8.54
CA ARG A 104 -16.08 0.21 -7.97
C ARG A 104 -16.08 1.13 -6.74
N LEU A 105 -15.14 0.93 -5.84
CA LEU A 105 -15.06 1.74 -4.61
C LEU A 105 -14.77 3.22 -4.92
N LYS A 106 -13.84 3.49 -5.85
CA LYS A 106 -13.55 4.83 -6.33
C LYS A 106 -14.79 5.54 -6.87
N LYS A 107 -15.61 4.83 -7.66
CA LYS A 107 -16.86 5.35 -8.22
C LYS A 107 -17.89 5.63 -7.13
N ASP A 108 -18.15 4.65 -6.24
CA ASP A 108 -19.21 4.75 -5.23
C ASP A 108 -18.90 5.76 -4.13
N LEU A 109 -17.63 6.05 -3.86
CA LEU A 109 -17.19 7.06 -2.90
C LEU A 109 -17.01 8.45 -3.53
N ASN A 110 -16.79 8.54 -4.83
CA ASN A 110 -16.44 9.79 -5.53
C ASN A 110 -15.28 10.55 -4.83
N MET A 111 -14.17 9.84 -4.58
CA MET A 111 -12.96 10.38 -3.97
C MET A 111 -11.73 9.56 -4.39
N PRO A 112 -10.49 10.05 -4.13
CA PRO A 112 -9.28 9.27 -4.36
C PRO A 112 -9.27 7.96 -3.57
N VAL A 113 -9.10 6.82 -4.28
CA VAL A 113 -8.96 5.48 -3.73
C VAL A 113 -7.78 4.80 -4.42
N PHE A 114 -6.91 4.11 -3.65
CA PHE A 114 -5.68 3.51 -4.16
C PHE A 114 -5.33 2.24 -3.35
N LEU A 115 -6.03 1.14 -3.65
CA LEU A 115 -6.08 -0.07 -2.83
C LEU A 115 -4.87 -1.02 -2.99
N SER A 116 -3.98 -0.77 -3.94
CA SER A 116 -2.82 -1.66 -4.18
C SER A 116 -1.62 -0.89 -4.69
N SER A 117 -0.43 -1.27 -4.22
CA SER A 117 0.84 -0.76 -4.73
C SER A 117 1.04 -1.02 -6.22
N LEU A 118 0.34 -2.01 -6.80
CA LEU A 118 0.35 -2.30 -8.25
C LEU A 118 -0.09 -1.12 -9.10
N LEU A 119 -0.86 -0.18 -8.55
CA LEU A 119 -1.26 1.05 -9.26
C LEU A 119 -0.07 1.94 -9.65
N GLN A 120 1.10 1.69 -9.09
CA GLN A 120 2.35 2.37 -9.44
C GLN A 120 3.00 1.83 -10.72
N ILE A 121 2.60 0.65 -11.24
CA ILE A 121 3.24 0.02 -12.41
C ILE A 121 3.31 0.96 -13.62
N PRO A 122 2.26 1.68 -14.03
CA PRO A 122 2.34 2.61 -15.15
C PRO A 122 3.36 3.74 -14.91
N PHE A 123 3.46 4.23 -13.67
CA PHE A 123 4.43 5.25 -13.30
C PHE A 123 5.87 4.70 -13.32
N ILE A 124 6.10 3.51 -12.76
CA ILE A 124 7.42 2.87 -12.75
C ILE A 124 7.92 2.64 -14.16
N ARG A 125 7.05 2.24 -15.09
CA ARG A 125 7.39 2.05 -16.52
C ARG A 125 7.92 3.32 -17.19
N GLN A 126 7.44 4.49 -16.77
CA GLN A 126 7.94 5.77 -17.30
C GLN A 126 9.29 6.18 -16.68
N LEU A 127 9.70 5.56 -15.58
CA LEU A 127 10.95 5.87 -14.88
C LEU A 127 12.13 5.00 -15.33
N ILE A 128 11.86 3.77 -15.77
CA ILE A 128 12.89 2.83 -16.19
C ILE A 128 12.96 2.74 -17.71
N PRO A 129 14.13 2.39 -18.31
CA PRO A 129 14.24 2.13 -19.74
C PRO A 129 13.21 1.10 -20.25
N GLU A 130 12.71 1.29 -21.48
CA GLU A 130 11.64 0.46 -22.06
C GLU A 130 12.00 -1.04 -22.16
N ASN A 131 13.29 -1.35 -22.31
CA ASN A 131 13.81 -2.72 -22.38
C ASN A 131 14.01 -3.37 -21.01
N GLN A 132 13.75 -2.63 -19.91
CA GLN A 132 13.88 -3.16 -18.56
C GLN A 132 12.53 -3.67 -18.01
N LYS A 133 12.63 -4.59 -17.05
CA LYS A 133 11.48 -5.26 -16.42
C LYS A 133 11.23 -4.75 -15.01
N ILE A 134 9.99 -4.87 -14.57
CA ILE A 134 9.58 -4.66 -13.18
C ILE A 134 9.46 -6.03 -12.50
N GLY A 135 10.26 -6.27 -11.46
CA GLY A 135 10.14 -7.43 -10.60
C GLY A 135 9.05 -7.20 -9.55
N ILE A 136 8.04 -8.06 -9.48
CA ILE A 136 6.95 -7.97 -8.50
C ILE A 136 7.13 -9.09 -7.48
N ILE A 137 7.21 -8.74 -6.19
CA ILE A 137 7.13 -9.70 -5.08
C ILE A 137 5.75 -9.59 -4.45
N THR A 138 5.00 -10.69 -4.46
CA THR A 138 3.59 -10.75 -4.07
C THR A 138 3.33 -11.86 -3.04
N ALA A 139 2.25 -11.72 -2.29
CA ALA A 139 1.78 -12.75 -1.37
C ALA A 139 1.41 -14.06 -2.09
N SER A 140 0.89 -13.98 -3.32
CA SER A 140 0.48 -15.14 -4.12
C SER A 140 0.62 -14.88 -5.62
N GLN A 141 1.64 -15.47 -6.23
CA GLN A 141 1.87 -15.36 -7.67
C GLN A 141 0.69 -15.96 -8.47
N ARG A 142 0.13 -17.08 -8.00
CA ARG A 142 -0.98 -17.75 -8.69
C ARG A 142 -2.25 -16.92 -8.76
N ASN A 143 -2.46 -16.01 -7.78
CA ASN A 143 -3.65 -15.16 -7.70
C ASN A 143 -3.43 -13.79 -8.39
N LEU A 144 -2.18 -13.41 -8.66
CA LEU A 144 -1.86 -12.22 -9.45
C LEU A 144 -2.00 -12.54 -10.94
N THR A 145 -3.22 -12.82 -11.35
CA THR A 145 -3.55 -13.24 -12.72
C THR A 145 -3.70 -12.06 -13.67
N GLU A 146 -3.67 -12.36 -14.96
CA GLU A 146 -3.92 -11.34 -15.99
C GLU A 146 -5.27 -10.65 -15.84
N PRO A 147 -6.40 -11.38 -15.67
CA PRO A 147 -7.68 -10.73 -15.43
C PRO A 147 -7.68 -9.83 -14.20
N PHE A 148 -6.94 -10.21 -13.14
CA PHE A 148 -6.81 -9.35 -11.95
C PHE A 148 -6.10 -8.03 -12.29
N LEU A 149 -4.98 -8.08 -13.00
CA LEU A 149 -4.24 -6.89 -13.43
C LEU A 149 -5.07 -5.98 -14.34
N GLU A 150 -5.87 -6.56 -15.24
CA GLU A 150 -6.79 -5.80 -16.10
C GLU A 150 -7.85 -5.04 -15.30
N THR A 151 -8.35 -5.59 -14.19
CA THR A 151 -9.34 -4.89 -13.35
C THR A 151 -8.83 -3.58 -12.78
N ILE A 152 -7.51 -3.42 -12.65
CA ILE A 152 -6.85 -2.19 -12.17
C ILE A 152 -6.21 -1.38 -13.29
N GLY A 153 -6.52 -1.71 -14.55
CA GLY A 153 -6.08 -0.95 -15.71
C GLY A 153 -4.68 -1.30 -16.23
N ILE A 154 -4.06 -2.39 -15.74
CA ILE A 154 -2.77 -2.88 -16.22
C ILE A 154 -3.04 -3.86 -17.37
N LYS A 155 -3.09 -3.32 -18.59
CA LYS A 155 -3.36 -4.10 -19.81
C LYS A 155 -2.11 -4.76 -20.37
N GLU A 156 -0.98 -4.10 -20.22
CA GLU A 156 0.29 -4.56 -20.77
C GLU A 156 1.10 -5.27 -19.71
N LYS A 157 1.40 -6.55 -19.94
CA LYS A 157 2.10 -7.44 -19.01
C LYS A 157 3.54 -7.69 -19.39
N ASN A 158 3.88 -7.37 -20.63
CA ASN A 158 5.26 -7.45 -21.11
C ASN A 158 6.16 -6.65 -20.15
N GLY A 159 7.27 -7.28 -19.75
CA GLY A 159 8.18 -6.65 -18.81
C GLY A 159 7.77 -6.74 -17.33
N LEU A 160 6.72 -7.47 -16.96
CA LEU A 160 6.43 -7.83 -15.56
C LEU A 160 6.94 -9.24 -15.26
N VAL A 161 7.72 -9.39 -14.21
CA VAL A 161 8.19 -10.69 -13.70
C VAL A 161 7.81 -10.83 -12.24
N VAL A 162 7.16 -11.96 -11.89
CA VAL A 162 6.50 -12.13 -10.60
C VAL A 162 7.14 -13.25 -9.80
N ALA A 163 7.32 -13.03 -8.50
CA ALA A 163 7.68 -14.04 -7.52
C ALA A 163 6.70 -14.01 -6.34
N GLY A 164 6.13 -15.16 -6.02
CA GLY A 164 5.21 -15.32 -4.90
C GLY A 164 5.90 -15.81 -3.63
N LEU A 165 5.35 -15.42 -2.49
CA LEU A 165 5.78 -15.84 -1.15
C LEU A 165 4.92 -16.98 -0.59
N GLU A 166 3.92 -17.44 -1.32
CA GLU A 166 2.97 -18.47 -0.85
C GLU A 166 3.60 -19.81 -0.44
N ASN A 167 4.82 -20.08 -0.91
CA ASN A 167 5.59 -21.27 -0.55
C ASN A 167 6.78 -20.95 0.38
N SER A 168 6.93 -19.72 0.84
CA SER A 168 7.94 -19.31 1.80
C SER A 168 7.45 -19.64 3.21
N PRO A 169 8.21 -20.44 4.00
CA PRO A 169 7.70 -21.04 5.24
C PRO A 169 7.22 -20.01 6.28
N GLU A 170 8.00 -18.95 6.53
CA GLU A 170 7.64 -17.92 7.51
C GLU A 170 6.45 -17.09 7.03
N PHE A 171 6.48 -16.64 5.76
CA PHE A 171 5.37 -15.89 5.18
C PHE A 171 4.08 -16.71 5.21
N LYS A 172 4.14 -17.97 4.81
CA LYS A 172 2.98 -18.86 4.85
C LYS A 172 2.44 -19.00 6.25
N SER A 173 3.30 -19.30 7.23
CA SER A 173 2.92 -19.51 8.62
C SER A 173 2.29 -18.27 9.25
N ALA A 174 2.96 -17.13 9.13
CA ALA A 174 2.55 -15.88 9.77
C ALA A 174 1.34 -15.23 9.10
N VAL A 175 1.30 -15.25 7.75
CA VAL A 175 0.36 -14.44 6.96
C VAL A 175 -0.79 -15.28 6.39
N LEU A 176 -0.49 -16.39 5.72
CA LEU A 176 -1.53 -17.19 5.05
C LEU A 176 -2.27 -18.12 5.99
N ASP A 177 -1.54 -18.72 6.94
CA ASP A 177 -2.08 -19.63 7.96
C ASP A 177 -2.45 -18.91 9.26
N GLU A 178 -2.10 -17.61 9.40
CA GLU A 178 -2.42 -16.72 10.53
C GLU A 178 -2.08 -17.35 11.91
N LYS A 179 -0.88 -17.95 12.05
CA LYS A 179 -0.47 -18.68 13.27
C LYS A 179 -0.10 -17.78 14.46
N GLY A 180 -0.25 -16.46 14.33
CA GLY A 180 -0.14 -15.50 15.43
C GLY A 180 1.28 -15.09 15.84
N SER A 181 2.32 -15.54 15.12
CA SER A 181 3.71 -15.12 15.34
C SER A 181 4.38 -14.81 14.00
N LEU A 182 5.36 -13.89 14.02
CA LEU A 182 6.16 -13.50 12.87
C LEU A 182 7.61 -13.31 13.32
N ASP A 183 8.54 -14.07 12.74
CA ASP A 183 9.98 -13.86 12.88
C ASP A 183 10.44 -12.92 11.76
N SER A 184 10.70 -11.67 12.09
CA SER A 184 11.06 -10.64 11.10
C SER A 184 12.35 -10.93 10.35
N LYS A 185 13.32 -11.61 10.98
CA LYS A 185 14.59 -11.98 10.31
C LYS A 185 14.38 -13.11 9.30
N LYS A 186 13.55 -14.10 9.63
CA LYS A 186 13.21 -15.16 8.68
C LYS A 186 12.40 -14.61 7.51
N MET A 187 11.41 -13.75 7.81
CA MET A 187 10.63 -13.08 6.77
C MET A 187 11.52 -12.26 5.84
N GLU A 188 12.45 -11.47 6.39
CA GLU A 188 13.41 -10.71 5.59
C GLU A 188 14.24 -11.63 4.70
N ALA A 189 14.78 -12.72 5.24
CA ALA A 189 15.57 -13.69 4.47
C ALA A 189 14.78 -14.27 3.29
N GLU A 190 13.50 -14.61 3.48
CA GLU A 190 12.62 -15.11 2.42
C GLU A 190 12.35 -14.06 1.34
N VAL A 191 12.08 -12.81 1.73
CA VAL A 191 11.85 -11.70 0.78
C VAL A 191 13.12 -11.41 -0.02
N LEU A 192 14.26 -11.35 0.65
CA LEU A 192 15.57 -11.14 0.00
C LEU A 192 15.95 -12.29 -0.94
N GLU A 193 15.62 -13.54 -0.60
CA GLU A 193 15.83 -14.69 -1.48
C GLU A 193 15.02 -14.55 -2.78
N LYS A 194 13.74 -14.17 -2.69
CA LYS A 194 12.90 -13.93 -3.87
C LYS A 194 13.44 -12.81 -4.74
N ALA A 195 13.82 -11.69 -4.14
CA ALA A 195 14.44 -10.56 -4.87
C ALA A 195 15.72 -10.99 -5.59
N GLY A 196 16.62 -11.70 -4.90
CA GLY A 196 17.87 -12.21 -5.50
C GLY A 196 17.62 -13.23 -6.62
N THR A 197 16.60 -14.08 -6.48
CA THR A 197 16.23 -15.05 -7.51
C THR A 197 15.68 -14.38 -8.76
N LEU A 198 14.82 -13.37 -8.59
CA LEU A 198 14.33 -12.55 -9.72
C LEU A 198 15.49 -11.89 -10.45
N LEU A 199 16.42 -11.23 -9.72
CA LEU A 199 17.56 -10.53 -10.31
C LEU A 199 18.52 -11.49 -11.04
N LYS A 200 18.72 -12.71 -10.53
CA LYS A 200 19.53 -13.73 -11.19
C LYS A 200 18.94 -14.18 -12.52
N LYS A 201 17.61 -14.36 -12.56
CA LYS A 201 16.88 -14.83 -13.76
C LYS A 201 16.67 -13.73 -14.80
N HIS A 202 16.55 -12.49 -14.35
CA HIS A 202 16.20 -11.34 -15.19
C HIS A 202 17.22 -10.21 -14.98
N LYS A 203 18.31 -10.25 -15.74
CA LYS A 203 19.39 -9.26 -15.65
C LYS A 203 18.99 -7.88 -16.16
N ASP A 204 17.89 -7.82 -16.87
CA ASP A 204 17.25 -6.64 -17.44
C ASP A 204 16.17 -6.01 -16.50
N MET A 205 16.21 -6.33 -15.20
CA MET A 205 15.34 -5.66 -14.23
C MET A 205 15.79 -4.23 -13.96
N GLY A 206 14.82 -3.29 -13.98
CA GLY A 206 15.03 -1.86 -13.70
C GLY A 206 14.44 -1.39 -12.39
N ALA A 207 13.46 -2.11 -11.84
CA ALA A 207 12.84 -1.78 -10.57
C ALA A 207 12.22 -3.02 -9.90
N ILE A 208 11.98 -2.93 -8.60
CA ILE A 208 11.20 -3.92 -7.84
C ILE A 208 9.96 -3.24 -7.25
N LEU A 209 8.84 -3.95 -7.28
CA LEU A 209 7.58 -3.56 -6.66
C LEU A 209 7.16 -4.63 -5.65
N LEU A 210 7.06 -4.24 -4.38
CA LEU A 210 6.53 -5.07 -3.31
C LEU A 210 5.01 -4.90 -3.28
N GLU A 211 4.28 -5.95 -3.69
CA GLU A 211 2.83 -5.89 -3.83
C GLU A 211 2.11 -6.03 -2.49
N CYS A 212 2.61 -6.86 -1.60
CA CYS A 212 1.99 -7.11 -0.30
C CYS A 212 2.29 -6.00 0.69
N SER A 213 1.27 -5.57 1.44
CA SER A 213 1.35 -4.50 2.46
C SER A 213 2.26 -4.82 3.66
N LEU A 214 2.57 -6.11 3.87
CA LEU A 214 3.50 -6.59 4.90
C LEU A 214 4.97 -6.51 4.48
N LEU A 215 5.29 -6.13 3.24
CA LEU A 215 6.65 -6.15 2.72
C LEU A 215 7.45 -4.84 2.85
N PRO A 216 6.86 -3.66 3.06
CA PRO A 216 7.63 -2.43 3.20
C PRO A 216 8.72 -2.46 4.28
N PRO A 217 8.57 -3.17 5.43
CA PRO A 217 9.65 -3.31 6.41
C PRO A 217 10.96 -3.86 5.83
N TYR A 218 10.88 -4.62 4.74
CA TYR A 218 12.02 -5.30 4.10
C TYR A 218 12.52 -4.59 2.84
N ALA A 219 11.87 -3.49 2.44
CA ALA A 219 12.19 -2.75 1.21
C ALA A 219 13.64 -2.26 1.16
N LYS A 220 14.17 -1.79 2.31
CA LYS A 220 15.57 -1.35 2.42
C LYS A 220 16.54 -2.51 2.12
N GLY A 221 16.31 -3.67 2.73
CA GLY A 221 17.12 -4.87 2.48
C GLY A 221 17.06 -5.32 1.02
N VAL A 222 15.89 -5.24 0.39
CA VAL A 222 15.72 -5.54 -1.04
C VAL A 222 16.52 -4.55 -1.90
N ALA A 223 16.45 -3.26 -1.61
CA ALA A 223 17.20 -2.22 -2.33
C ALA A 223 18.73 -2.44 -2.20
N ASP A 224 19.21 -2.70 -0.98
CA ASP A 224 20.64 -2.96 -0.74
C ASP A 224 21.14 -4.21 -1.47
N LYS A 225 20.32 -5.27 -1.48
CA LYS A 225 20.69 -6.54 -2.14
C LYS A 225 20.70 -6.45 -3.66
N THR A 226 19.80 -5.66 -4.23
CA THR A 226 19.59 -5.65 -5.69
C THR A 226 20.22 -4.45 -6.38
N GLY A 227 20.48 -3.36 -5.66
CA GLY A 227 20.91 -2.08 -6.22
C GLY A 227 19.84 -1.38 -7.07
N LEU A 228 18.58 -1.84 -7.01
CA LEU A 228 17.48 -1.33 -7.80
C LEU A 228 16.55 -0.44 -6.95
N PRO A 229 15.85 0.52 -7.58
CA PRO A 229 14.75 1.22 -6.91
C PRO A 229 13.65 0.24 -6.52
N VAL A 230 13.14 0.40 -5.29
CA VAL A 230 12.08 -0.43 -4.71
C VAL A 230 10.86 0.43 -4.44
N PHE A 231 9.74 0.01 -5.01
CA PHE A 231 8.43 0.61 -4.80
C PHE A 231 7.58 -0.31 -3.94
N ASP A 232 6.76 0.25 -3.08
CA ASP A 232 5.91 -0.48 -2.15
C ASP A 232 4.66 0.34 -1.77
N TYR A 233 3.93 -0.14 -0.78
CA TYR A 233 2.77 0.59 -0.26
C TYR A 233 3.15 1.93 0.37
N MET A 234 4.28 2.01 1.10
CA MET A 234 4.65 3.25 1.80
C MET A 234 5.03 4.33 0.80
N THR A 235 5.78 4.00 -0.27
CA THR A 235 6.08 4.94 -1.36
C THR A 235 4.80 5.48 -2.02
N MET A 236 3.81 4.62 -2.23
CA MET A 236 2.51 5.02 -2.80
C MET A 236 1.71 5.91 -1.83
N ILE A 237 1.65 5.54 -0.55
CA ILE A 237 0.90 6.28 0.46
C ILE A 237 1.51 7.67 0.67
N ASP A 238 2.84 7.77 0.78
CA ASP A 238 3.55 9.05 0.92
C ASP A 238 3.33 9.95 -0.30
N PHE A 239 3.38 9.38 -1.51
CA PHE A 239 3.10 10.10 -2.74
C PHE A 239 1.67 10.67 -2.75
N VAL A 240 0.66 9.84 -2.44
CA VAL A 240 -0.74 10.28 -2.39
C VAL A 240 -0.95 11.28 -1.26
N PHE A 241 -0.37 11.06 -0.07
CA PHE A 241 -0.44 12.02 1.03
C PHE A 241 0.09 13.39 0.61
N SER A 242 1.26 13.43 -0.06
CA SER A 242 1.84 14.69 -0.56
C SER A 242 0.96 15.42 -1.58
N ALA A 243 0.09 14.68 -2.28
CA ALA A 243 -0.86 15.24 -3.23
C ALA A 243 -2.11 15.82 -2.55
N VAL A 244 -2.66 15.12 -1.54
CA VAL A 244 -3.91 15.53 -0.86
C VAL A 244 -3.67 16.50 0.30
N VAL A 245 -2.43 16.62 0.79
CA VAL A 245 -1.99 17.55 1.85
C VAL A 245 -0.83 18.40 1.33
N LYS A 246 -1.14 19.57 0.75
CA LYS A 246 -0.11 20.47 0.24
C LYS A 246 0.51 21.30 1.35
N LYS A 247 1.85 21.38 1.35
CA LYS A 247 2.62 22.25 2.25
C LYS A 247 2.69 23.67 1.68
N LYS A 248 2.60 24.69 2.55
CA LYS A 248 3.01 26.05 2.19
C LYS A 248 4.54 26.10 2.23
N TYR A 249 5.15 26.53 1.13
CA TYR A 249 6.59 26.77 1.11
C TYR A 249 6.87 28.16 1.68
N ARG A 250 7.87 28.28 2.54
CA ARG A 250 8.37 29.54 3.09
C ARG A 250 9.86 29.59 2.80
N GLY A 251 10.35 30.73 2.34
CA GLY A 251 11.76 30.92 1.99
C GLY A 251 12.05 32.37 1.68
N TYR A 252 13.28 32.65 1.30
CA TYR A 252 13.76 33.96 0.87
C TYR A 252 14.14 33.91 -0.61
N MET A 253 13.97 35.03 -1.32
CA MET A 253 14.57 35.27 -2.63
C MET A 253 15.74 36.25 -2.46
#